data_2d2934d8578091c41c53d15e022034ce
#
_entry.id   2d2934d8578091c41c53d15e022034ce
#
_cell.length_a   1.000
_cell.length_b   1.000
_cell.length_c   1.000
_cell.angle_alpha   90.00
_cell.angle_beta   90.00
_cell.angle_gamma   90.00
#
_symmetry.space_group_name_H-M   'P 1'
#
loop_
_entity.id
_entity.type
_entity.pdbx_description
1 polymer ?
#
loop_
_entity_poly.entity_id
_entity_poly.type
_entity_poly.pdbx_seq_one_letter_code
_entity_poly.pdbx_strand_id
1 'polypeptide(L)'
;TDTAYSKKIINKETNNENKAIGFYEIAKIKSDGSIKEAIKNIVKAIELKKDFPPFIKLYLELISKSGNLSLLKKNIRKYWYSKPTSTLRSIISRIIINNNLSDLSFINQVIKNNNDNEESKKLLIYFAIQNENWKIAREKISGLIGSNPSKEICIFMANIELGEHNDKQKSDSWLMRSENSLSEDTWVCKITNQSQQEWNSLSKSGYFNSLVLSKATMLNNNLIK
;
A
#
# COMPACT_ATOMS: atom_id res chain seq x y z
N THR A 1 25.21 -13.57 -0.88
CA THR A 1 25.30 -12.20 -0.31
C THR A 1 26.43 -12.09 0.70
N ASP A 2 26.57 -13.03 1.66
CA ASP A 2 27.61 -12.98 2.69
C ASP A 2 29.04 -13.01 2.13
N THR A 3 29.27 -13.82 1.10
CA THR A 3 30.56 -13.86 0.40
C THR A 3 30.91 -12.51 -0.24
N ALA A 4 29.94 -11.85 -0.87
CA ALA A 4 30.17 -10.52 -1.45
C ALA A 4 30.40 -9.46 -0.37
N TYR A 5 29.71 -9.58 0.77
CA TYR A 5 29.93 -8.70 1.92
C TYR A 5 31.32 -8.90 2.55
N SER A 6 31.73 -10.17 2.79
CA SER A 6 33.06 -10.48 3.34
C SER A 6 34.20 -10.02 2.44
N LYS A 7 33.99 -10.04 1.11
CA LYS A 7 34.92 -9.50 0.11
C LYS A 7 34.81 -7.97 -0.08
N LYS A 8 34.00 -7.26 0.73
CA LYS A 8 33.75 -5.82 0.64
C LYS A 8 33.21 -5.33 -0.71
N ILE A 9 32.58 -6.22 -1.50
CA ILE A 9 31.93 -5.85 -2.78
C ILE A 9 30.63 -5.12 -2.54
N ILE A 10 29.91 -5.43 -1.46
CA ILE A 10 28.68 -4.76 -1.03
C ILE A 10 28.78 -4.34 0.43
N ASN A 11 28.10 -3.27 0.81
CA ASN A 11 28.04 -2.82 2.20
C ASN A 11 27.04 -3.66 3.03
N LYS A 12 27.03 -3.43 4.34
CA LYS A 12 26.16 -4.17 5.28
C LYS A 12 24.67 -4.01 4.99
N GLU A 13 24.26 -2.80 4.63
CA GLU A 13 22.87 -2.47 4.32
C GLU A 13 22.39 -3.25 3.09
N THR A 14 23.13 -3.17 2.00
CA THR A 14 22.83 -3.95 0.77
C THR A 14 22.81 -5.45 1.04
N ASN A 15 23.74 -5.95 1.87
CA ASN A 15 23.75 -7.36 2.24
C ASN A 15 22.47 -7.75 2.99
N ASN A 16 22.05 -6.95 3.97
CA ASN A 16 20.82 -7.17 4.73
C ASN A 16 19.58 -7.12 3.84
N GLU A 17 19.51 -6.14 2.93
CA GLU A 17 18.40 -6.05 1.97
C GLU A 17 18.31 -7.28 1.06
N ASN A 18 19.46 -7.71 0.51
CA ASN A 18 19.50 -8.90 -0.36
C ASN A 18 19.12 -10.18 0.39
N LYS A 19 19.52 -10.30 1.66
CA LYS A 19 19.07 -11.41 2.54
C LYS A 19 17.57 -11.35 2.81
N ALA A 20 17.05 -10.14 3.10
CA ALA A 20 15.62 -9.95 3.33
C ALA A 20 14.80 -10.40 2.11
N ILE A 21 15.24 -10.03 0.90
CA ILE A 21 14.59 -10.47 -0.35
C ILE A 21 14.69 -11.99 -0.51
N GLY A 22 15.82 -12.59 -0.18
CA GLY A 22 15.97 -14.06 -0.18
C GLY A 22 14.96 -14.75 0.74
N PHE A 23 14.79 -14.28 1.97
CA PHE A 23 13.77 -14.78 2.89
C PHE A 23 12.34 -14.56 2.40
N TYR A 24 12.07 -13.44 1.74
CA TYR A 24 10.77 -13.16 1.12
C TYR A 24 10.46 -14.18 0.00
N GLU A 25 11.42 -14.46 -0.90
CA GLU A 25 11.22 -15.46 -1.96
C GLU A 25 11.04 -16.88 -1.40
N ILE A 26 11.79 -17.25 -0.36
CA ILE A 26 11.58 -18.52 0.34
C ILE A 26 10.17 -18.57 0.95
N ALA A 27 9.69 -17.48 1.54
CA ALA A 27 8.35 -17.42 2.10
C ALA A 27 7.27 -17.58 1.03
N LYS A 28 7.45 -17.01 -0.16
CA LYS A 28 6.55 -17.21 -1.31
C LYS A 28 6.49 -18.66 -1.74
N ILE A 29 7.63 -19.29 -1.94
CA ILE A 29 7.72 -20.71 -2.34
C ILE A 29 7.05 -21.60 -1.28
N LYS A 30 7.23 -21.31 0.00
CA LYS A 30 6.65 -22.10 1.10
C LYS A 30 5.16 -21.83 1.34
N SER A 31 4.60 -20.78 0.77
CA SER A 31 3.20 -20.36 1.01
C SER A 31 2.16 -21.39 0.58
N ASP A 32 2.49 -22.26 -0.34
CA ASP A 32 1.58 -23.29 -0.86
C ASP A 32 1.77 -24.66 -0.17
N GLY A 33 2.90 -24.86 0.52
CA GLY A 33 3.17 -26.11 1.23
C GLY A 33 3.06 -25.99 2.76
N SER A 34 3.66 -24.97 3.35
CA SER A 34 3.68 -24.78 4.81
C SER A 34 3.57 -23.31 5.18
N ILE A 35 2.34 -22.88 5.51
CA ILE A 35 2.08 -21.51 5.97
C ILE A 35 2.95 -21.14 7.19
N LYS A 36 3.16 -22.08 8.12
CA LYS A 36 4.00 -21.85 9.30
C LYS A 36 5.46 -21.53 8.93
N GLU A 37 6.05 -22.28 8.00
CA GLU A 37 7.40 -22.00 7.52
C GLU A 37 7.47 -20.72 6.70
N ALA A 38 6.45 -20.45 5.88
CA ALA A 38 6.35 -19.21 5.14
C ALA A 38 6.33 -17.99 6.09
N ILE A 39 5.51 -18.03 7.14
CA ILE A 39 5.45 -16.99 8.17
C ILE A 39 6.81 -16.81 8.85
N LYS A 40 7.49 -17.91 9.22
CA LYS A 40 8.82 -17.83 9.84
C LYS A 40 9.85 -17.12 8.94
N ASN A 41 9.81 -17.37 7.64
CA ASN A 41 10.73 -16.72 6.71
C ASN A 41 10.38 -15.25 6.44
N ILE A 42 9.10 -14.92 6.26
CA ILE A 42 8.72 -13.52 6.02
C ILE A 42 8.98 -12.64 7.26
N VAL A 43 8.87 -13.16 8.48
CA VAL A 43 9.25 -12.44 9.70
C VAL A 43 10.74 -12.08 9.68
N LYS A 44 11.62 -13.02 9.29
CA LYS A 44 13.06 -12.72 9.13
C LYS A 44 13.33 -11.65 8.08
N ALA A 45 12.57 -11.65 6.97
CA ALA A 45 12.68 -10.60 5.97
C ALA A 45 12.30 -9.23 6.55
N ILE A 46 11.21 -9.15 7.32
CA ILE A 46 10.74 -7.91 7.96
C ILE A 46 11.72 -7.43 9.04
N GLU A 47 12.37 -8.34 9.79
CA GLU A 47 13.39 -7.97 10.77
C GLU A 47 14.61 -7.30 10.13
N LEU A 48 15.00 -7.74 8.94
CA LEU A 48 16.13 -7.20 8.19
C LEU A 48 15.79 -5.90 7.45
N LYS A 49 14.55 -5.75 6.97
CA LYS A 49 14.05 -4.55 6.28
C LYS A 49 12.66 -4.19 6.82
N LYS A 50 12.67 -3.40 7.90
CA LYS A 50 11.45 -2.96 8.58
C LYS A 50 10.60 -2.07 7.69
N ASP A 51 9.29 -2.05 7.97
CA ASP A 51 8.30 -1.17 7.33
C ASP A 51 8.31 -1.21 5.79
N PHE A 52 8.80 -2.30 5.19
CA PHE A 52 8.79 -2.48 3.75
C PHE A 52 7.45 -3.05 3.29
N PRO A 53 6.60 -2.28 2.57
CA PRO A 53 5.22 -2.66 2.30
C PRO A 53 5.03 -4.01 1.60
N PRO A 54 5.88 -4.43 0.62
CA PRO A 54 5.75 -5.75 -0.01
C PRO A 54 5.91 -6.92 0.97
N PHE A 55 6.78 -6.80 1.96
CA PHE A 55 6.96 -7.87 2.96
C PHE A 55 5.79 -7.92 3.93
N ILE A 56 5.28 -6.73 4.33
CA ILE A 56 4.09 -6.61 5.16
C ILE A 56 2.87 -7.21 4.43
N LYS A 57 2.72 -6.94 3.12
CA LYS A 57 1.67 -7.54 2.27
C LYS A 57 1.67 -9.06 2.41
N LEU A 58 2.80 -9.70 2.08
CA LEU A 58 2.91 -11.17 2.13
C LEU A 58 2.65 -11.72 3.54
N TYR A 59 3.17 -11.06 4.57
CA TYR A 59 2.96 -11.48 5.96
C TYR A 59 1.48 -11.46 6.34
N LEU A 60 0.75 -10.37 6.04
CA LEU A 60 -0.67 -10.26 6.34
C LEU A 60 -1.50 -11.25 5.51
N GLU A 61 -1.15 -11.50 4.25
CA GLU A 61 -1.78 -12.53 3.41
C GLU A 61 -1.59 -13.95 3.98
N LEU A 62 -0.39 -14.26 4.49
CA LEU A 62 -0.12 -15.56 5.14
C LEU A 62 -0.89 -15.73 6.45
N ILE A 63 -1.00 -14.68 7.27
CA ILE A 63 -1.84 -14.71 8.48
C ILE A 63 -3.30 -14.89 8.10
N SER A 64 -3.78 -14.20 7.08
CA SER A 64 -5.15 -14.36 6.56
C SER A 64 -5.40 -15.82 6.12
N LYS A 65 -4.50 -16.39 5.32
CA LYS A 65 -4.56 -17.81 4.91
C LYS A 65 -4.55 -18.79 6.10
N SER A 66 -3.89 -18.44 7.20
CA SER A 66 -3.88 -19.28 8.41
C SER A 66 -5.20 -19.26 9.19
N GLY A 67 -6.16 -18.41 8.84
CA GLY A 67 -7.46 -18.26 9.51
C GLY A 67 -7.39 -17.54 10.87
N ASN A 68 -6.22 -17.06 11.31
CA ASN A 68 -6.09 -16.39 12.60
C ASN A 68 -6.46 -14.89 12.52
N LEU A 69 -7.78 -14.62 12.52
CA LEU A 69 -8.30 -13.25 12.41
C LEU A 69 -7.86 -12.34 13.57
N SER A 70 -7.70 -12.86 14.78
CA SER A 70 -7.23 -12.07 15.93
C SER A 70 -5.81 -11.57 15.71
N LEU A 71 -4.93 -12.45 15.24
CA LEU A 71 -3.55 -12.11 14.89
C LEU A 71 -3.50 -11.14 13.71
N LEU A 72 -4.36 -11.34 12.70
CA LEU A 72 -4.48 -10.47 11.54
C LEU A 72 -4.86 -9.05 11.96
N LYS A 73 -5.95 -8.88 12.71
CA LYS A 73 -6.40 -7.59 13.24
C LYS A 73 -5.32 -6.88 14.07
N LYS A 74 -4.60 -7.63 14.93
CA LYS A 74 -3.49 -7.09 15.72
C LYS A 74 -2.37 -6.54 14.82
N ASN A 75 -1.99 -7.28 13.79
CA ASN A 75 -0.88 -6.87 12.91
C ASN A 75 -1.27 -5.74 11.96
N ILE A 76 -2.51 -5.68 11.46
CA ILE A 76 -3.01 -4.54 10.70
C ILE A 76 -2.84 -3.26 11.52
N ARG A 77 -3.31 -3.23 12.78
CA ARG A 77 -3.16 -2.07 13.67
C ARG A 77 -1.69 -1.73 13.94
N LYS A 78 -0.85 -2.74 14.19
CA LYS A 78 0.59 -2.56 14.43
C LYS A 78 1.29 -1.85 13.28
N TYR A 79 1.12 -2.35 12.06
CA TYR A 79 1.79 -1.77 10.89
C TYR A 79 1.23 -0.41 10.51
N TRP A 80 -0.08 -0.22 10.64
CA TRP A 80 -0.68 1.11 10.45
C TRP A 80 -0.15 2.14 11.43
N TYR A 81 -0.02 1.76 12.69
CA TYR A 81 0.55 2.64 13.71
C TYR A 81 2.00 3.03 13.41
N SER A 82 2.80 2.11 12.91
CA SER A 82 4.22 2.35 12.63
C SER A 82 4.43 3.41 11.55
N LYS A 83 3.77 3.26 10.39
CA LYS A 83 3.98 4.15 9.25
C LYS A 83 2.82 4.12 8.25
N PRO A 84 1.76 4.94 8.45
CA PRO A 84 0.70 5.08 7.47
C PRO A 84 1.26 5.66 6.15
N THR A 85 1.07 4.94 5.04
CA THR A 85 1.46 5.36 3.69
C THR A 85 0.39 4.94 2.69
N SER A 86 0.34 5.61 1.52
CA SER A 86 -0.57 5.27 0.41
C SER A 86 -0.45 3.79 0.01
N THR A 87 0.78 3.29 -0.16
CA THR A 87 1.05 1.89 -0.49
C THR A 87 0.53 0.93 0.59
N LEU A 88 0.79 1.23 1.88
CA LEU A 88 0.31 0.40 2.99
C LEU A 88 -1.21 0.45 3.10
N ARG A 89 -1.84 1.62 2.86
CA ARG A 89 -3.29 1.77 2.84
C ARG A 89 -3.92 0.88 1.78
N SER A 90 -3.40 0.88 0.56
CA SER A 90 -3.88 0.01 -0.52
C SER A 90 -3.79 -1.48 -0.15
N ILE A 91 -2.67 -1.91 0.45
CA ILE A 91 -2.48 -3.28 0.93
C ILE A 91 -3.49 -3.64 2.02
N ILE A 92 -3.59 -2.80 3.06
CA ILE A 92 -4.46 -3.05 4.22
C ILE A 92 -5.93 -3.04 3.81
N SER A 93 -6.35 -2.11 2.94
CA SER A 93 -7.74 -2.07 2.44
C SER A 93 -8.12 -3.39 1.75
N ARG A 94 -7.26 -3.92 0.88
CA ARG A 94 -7.48 -5.21 0.21
C ARG A 94 -7.58 -6.36 1.22
N ILE A 95 -6.69 -6.42 2.22
CA ILE A 95 -6.70 -7.44 3.27
C ILE A 95 -7.98 -7.34 4.11
N ILE A 96 -8.42 -6.15 4.48
CA ILE A 96 -9.64 -5.90 5.24
C ILE A 96 -10.86 -6.41 4.47
N ILE A 97 -10.98 -6.07 3.18
CA ILE A 97 -12.08 -6.51 2.33
C ILE A 97 -12.10 -8.03 2.20
N ASN A 98 -10.97 -8.65 1.87
CA ASN A 98 -10.86 -10.09 1.67
C ASN A 98 -11.17 -10.92 2.93
N ASN A 99 -11.13 -10.30 4.11
CA ASN A 99 -11.43 -10.97 5.38
C ASN A 99 -12.74 -10.50 6.03
N ASN A 100 -13.58 -9.76 5.30
CA ASN A 100 -14.87 -9.23 5.79
C ASN A 100 -14.71 -8.39 7.07
N LEU A 101 -13.69 -7.55 7.13
CA LEU A 101 -13.36 -6.69 8.28
C LEU A 101 -13.70 -5.21 8.01
N SER A 102 -14.58 -4.93 7.05
CA SER A 102 -14.88 -3.57 6.56
C SER A 102 -15.76 -2.74 7.51
N ASP A 103 -16.08 -3.25 8.70
CA ASP A 103 -16.83 -2.52 9.71
C ASP A 103 -16.09 -1.26 10.17
N LEU A 104 -16.79 -0.13 10.24
CA LEU A 104 -16.21 1.16 10.62
C LEU A 104 -15.67 1.17 12.05
N SER A 105 -16.17 0.31 12.95
CA SER A 105 -15.63 0.20 14.31
C SER A 105 -14.22 -0.36 14.29
N PHE A 106 -13.94 -1.36 13.43
CA PHE A 106 -12.58 -1.87 13.25
C PHE A 106 -11.68 -0.84 12.55
N ILE A 107 -12.17 -0.15 11.53
CA ILE A 107 -11.38 0.90 10.85
C ILE A 107 -10.97 2.00 11.84
N ASN A 108 -11.89 2.46 12.69
CA ASN A 108 -11.58 3.42 13.75
C ASN A 108 -10.52 2.90 14.74
N GLN A 109 -10.52 1.59 15.06
CA GLN A 109 -9.46 1.00 15.87
C GLN A 109 -8.09 0.99 15.14
N VAL A 110 -8.08 0.79 13.82
CA VAL A 110 -6.85 0.82 13.01
C VAL A 110 -6.22 2.20 13.02
N ILE A 111 -7.02 3.25 12.82
CA ILE A 111 -6.51 4.62 12.70
C ILE A 111 -6.35 5.35 14.05
N LYS A 112 -6.82 4.79 15.16
CA LYS A 112 -6.97 5.45 16.47
C LYS A 112 -5.79 6.33 16.89
N ASN A 113 -4.57 5.86 16.67
CA ASN A 113 -3.36 6.56 17.10
C ASN A 113 -2.77 7.49 16.02
N ASN A 114 -3.34 7.50 14.82
CA ASN A 114 -2.90 8.28 13.66
C ASN A 114 -4.10 8.95 12.97
N ASN A 115 -5.16 9.26 13.68
CA ASN A 115 -6.43 9.76 13.11
C ASN A 115 -6.29 11.08 12.32
N ASP A 116 -5.31 11.91 12.67
CA ASP A 116 -5.03 13.18 11.99
C ASP A 116 -4.18 13.01 10.74
N ASN A 117 -3.56 11.85 10.55
CA ASN A 117 -2.77 11.56 9.37
C ASN A 117 -3.67 11.49 8.12
N GLU A 118 -3.21 12.07 7.01
CA GLU A 118 -3.96 12.13 5.76
C GLU A 118 -4.35 10.74 5.24
N GLU A 119 -3.43 9.76 5.29
CA GLU A 119 -3.70 8.39 4.84
C GLU A 119 -4.72 7.67 5.73
N SER A 120 -4.76 8.01 7.03
CA SER A 120 -5.79 7.52 7.95
C SER A 120 -7.17 8.09 7.63
N LYS A 121 -7.24 9.38 7.32
CA LYS A 121 -8.49 10.01 6.85
C LYS A 121 -8.97 9.37 5.55
N LYS A 122 -8.07 9.16 4.58
CA LYS A 122 -8.38 8.47 3.31
C LYS A 122 -8.85 7.02 3.53
N LEU A 123 -8.24 6.28 4.46
CA LEU A 123 -8.68 4.93 4.82
C LEU A 123 -10.11 4.95 5.37
N LEU A 124 -10.40 5.86 6.28
CA LEU A 124 -11.74 6.00 6.86
C LEU A 124 -12.78 6.43 5.82
N ILE A 125 -12.46 7.41 4.94
CA ILE A 125 -13.33 7.86 3.85
C ILE A 125 -13.66 6.69 2.93
N TYR A 126 -12.65 5.92 2.51
CA TYR A 126 -12.83 4.76 1.64
C TYR A 126 -13.85 3.77 2.21
N PHE A 127 -13.69 3.38 3.48
CA PHE A 127 -14.61 2.44 4.12
C PHE A 127 -15.95 3.07 4.50
N ALA A 128 -16.02 4.37 4.76
CA ALA A 128 -17.28 5.07 4.96
C ALA A 128 -18.13 5.06 3.67
N ILE A 129 -17.51 5.29 2.51
CA ILE A 129 -18.18 5.17 1.19
C ILE A 129 -18.66 3.72 0.97
N GLN A 130 -17.81 2.70 1.23
CA GLN A 130 -18.18 1.29 1.07
C GLN A 130 -19.34 0.85 1.97
N ASN A 131 -19.50 1.50 3.13
CA ASN A 131 -20.60 1.25 4.07
C ASN A 131 -21.76 2.24 3.92
N GLU A 132 -21.76 3.04 2.84
CA GLU A 132 -22.80 4.07 2.58
C GLU A 132 -22.96 5.08 3.72
N ASN A 133 -21.92 5.24 4.54
CA ASN A 133 -21.92 6.24 5.63
C ASN A 133 -21.45 7.60 5.11
N TRP A 134 -22.33 8.23 4.34
CA TRP A 134 -22.07 9.50 3.67
C TRP A 134 -21.70 10.64 4.63
N LYS A 135 -22.31 10.66 5.82
CA LYS A 135 -22.01 11.66 6.84
C LYS A 135 -20.53 11.63 7.25
N ILE A 136 -20.01 10.47 7.58
CA ILE A 136 -18.58 10.32 7.94
C ILE A 136 -17.70 10.63 6.72
N ALA A 137 -18.06 10.13 5.54
CA ALA A 137 -17.30 10.39 4.32
C ALA A 137 -17.16 11.88 4.04
N ARG A 138 -18.25 12.66 4.09
CA ARG A 138 -18.24 14.12 3.88
C ARG A 138 -17.47 14.87 4.97
N GLU A 139 -17.67 14.50 6.23
CA GLU A 139 -16.96 15.14 7.34
C GLU A 139 -15.44 15.01 7.17
N LYS A 140 -14.97 13.80 6.85
CA LYS A 140 -13.51 13.56 6.78
C LYS A 140 -12.88 14.06 5.49
N ILE A 141 -13.61 14.06 4.37
CA ILE A 141 -13.09 14.55 3.09
C ILE A 141 -13.01 16.06 3.03
N SER A 142 -13.88 16.80 3.75
CA SER A 142 -13.91 18.26 3.73
C SER A 142 -12.56 18.89 4.05
N GLY A 143 -11.81 18.31 4.98
CA GLY A 143 -10.47 18.77 5.34
C GLY A 143 -9.35 18.36 4.35
N LEU A 144 -9.67 17.59 3.31
CA LEU A 144 -8.71 17.14 2.28
C LEU A 144 -8.96 17.80 0.92
N ILE A 145 -10.09 18.49 0.75
CA ILE A 145 -10.42 19.20 -0.47
C ILE A 145 -9.71 20.56 -0.45
N GLY A 146 -8.53 20.62 -1.07
CA GLY A 146 -7.82 21.88 -1.30
C GLY A 146 -8.15 22.48 -2.67
N SER A 147 -7.42 23.55 -3.03
CA SER A 147 -7.51 24.16 -4.36
C SER A 147 -7.15 23.19 -5.50
N ASN A 148 -6.26 22.23 -5.22
CA ASN A 148 -5.83 21.21 -6.17
C ASN A 148 -5.84 19.81 -5.52
N PRO A 149 -7.03 19.18 -5.37
CA PRO A 149 -7.16 17.87 -4.74
C PRO A 149 -6.50 16.78 -5.59
N SER A 150 -5.95 15.74 -4.91
CA SER A 150 -5.38 14.59 -5.59
C SER A 150 -6.45 13.82 -6.37
N LYS A 151 -6.01 13.02 -7.35
CA LYS A 151 -6.89 12.14 -8.14
C LYS A 151 -7.83 11.31 -7.25
N GLU A 152 -7.30 10.74 -6.18
CA GLU A 152 -8.06 9.91 -5.26
C GLU A 152 -9.15 10.70 -4.52
N ILE A 153 -8.85 11.92 -4.06
CA ILE A 153 -9.85 12.79 -3.41
C ILE A 153 -10.98 13.13 -4.39
N CYS A 154 -10.63 13.39 -5.66
CA CYS A 154 -11.65 13.63 -6.69
C CYS A 154 -12.55 12.40 -6.89
N ILE A 155 -11.97 11.19 -6.93
CA ILE A 155 -12.72 9.94 -7.06
C ILE A 155 -13.61 9.70 -5.82
N PHE A 156 -13.14 9.97 -4.61
CA PHE A 156 -13.96 9.87 -3.41
C PHE A 156 -15.14 10.84 -3.46
N MET A 157 -14.93 12.10 -3.88
CA MET A 157 -16.00 13.07 -4.03
C MET A 157 -17.03 12.63 -5.08
N ALA A 158 -16.57 12.10 -6.22
CA ALA A 158 -17.48 11.59 -7.25
C ALA A 158 -18.37 10.48 -6.70
N ASN A 159 -17.80 9.54 -5.93
CA ASN A 159 -18.55 8.44 -5.32
C ASN A 159 -19.55 8.95 -4.26
N ILE A 160 -19.18 9.96 -3.48
CA ILE A 160 -20.05 10.56 -2.47
C ILE A 160 -21.24 11.27 -3.14
N GLU A 161 -20.99 12.12 -4.18
CA GLU A 161 -22.06 12.83 -4.87
C GLU A 161 -23.05 11.85 -5.54
N LEU A 162 -22.52 10.79 -6.15
CA LEU A 162 -23.35 9.78 -6.78
C LEU A 162 -24.14 8.95 -5.77
N GLY A 163 -23.46 8.48 -4.70
CA GLY A 163 -24.08 7.55 -3.74
C GLY A 163 -25.07 8.23 -2.79
N GLU A 164 -24.74 9.43 -2.29
CA GLU A 164 -25.59 10.12 -1.32
C GLU A 164 -26.79 10.82 -1.97
N HIS A 165 -26.56 11.45 -3.13
CA HIS A 165 -27.57 12.34 -3.77
C HIS A 165 -28.01 11.86 -5.15
N ASN A 166 -27.42 10.79 -5.67
CA ASN A 166 -27.59 10.36 -7.07
C ASN A 166 -27.29 11.49 -8.08
N ASP A 167 -26.38 12.42 -7.70
CA ASP A 167 -26.02 13.58 -8.51
C ASP A 167 -24.93 13.21 -9.51
N LYS A 168 -25.36 12.65 -10.64
CA LYS A 168 -24.45 12.22 -11.71
C LYS A 168 -23.65 13.40 -12.29
N GLN A 169 -24.24 14.58 -12.41
CA GLN A 169 -23.57 15.73 -13.00
C GLN A 169 -22.39 16.19 -12.15
N LYS A 170 -22.55 16.26 -10.81
CA LYS A 170 -21.46 16.57 -9.90
C LYS A 170 -20.42 15.45 -9.86
N SER A 171 -20.85 14.19 -9.85
CA SER A 171 -19.95 13.05 -9.91
C SER A 171 -19.05 13.13 -11.15
N ASP A 172 -19.62 13.31 -12.34
CA ASP A 172 -18.87 13.42 -13.60
C ASP A 172 -17.90 14.63 -13.56
N SER A 173 -18.32 15.76 -13.00
CA SER A 173 -17.44 16.93 -12.83
C SER A 173 -16.22 16.64 -11.96
N TRP A 174 -16.38 15.86 -10.89
CA TRP A 174 -15.26 15.41 -10.07
C TRP A 174 -14.35 14.40 -10.78
N LEU A 175 -14.91 13.48 -11.57
CA LEU A 175 -14.13 12.54 -12.39
C LEU A 175 -13.29 13.28 -13.44
N MET A 176 -13.85 14.25 -14.15
CA MET A 176 -13.10 15.09 -15.09
C MET A 176 -11.94 15.83 -14.42
N ARG A 177 -12.16 16.33 -13.18
CA ARG A 177 -11.09 16.95 -12.39
C ARG A 177 -9.99 15.94 -12.02
N SER A 178 -10.34 14.67 -11.77
CA SER A 178 -9.39 13.61 -11.44
C SER A 178 -8.42 13.30 -12.57
N GLU A 179 -8.82 13.45 -13.83
CA GLU A 179 -7.98 13.18 -15.00
C GLU A 179 -6.79 14.14 -15.11
N ASN A 180 -6.93 15.36 -14.60
CA ASN A 180 -5.89 16.39 -14.59
C ASN A 180 -5.03 16.37 -13.31
N SER A 181 -5.23 15.40 -12.43
CA SER A 181 -4.54 15.29 -11.15
C SER A 181 -3.27 14.44 -11.28
N LEU A 182 -2.33 14.62 -10.32
CA LEU A 182 -1.11 13.82 -10.25
C LEU A 182 -1.44 12.33 -10.11
N SER A 183 -0.69 11.50 -10.85
CA SER A 183 -0.79 10.04 -10.79
C SER A 183 -0.30 9.47 -9.46
N GLU A 184 -0.61 8.20 -9.18
CA GLU A 184 -0.21 7.51 -7.94
C GLU A 184 1.26 7.09 -7.97
N ASP A 185 1.79 6.80 -6.76
CA ASP A 185 3.14 6.25 -6.61
C ASP A 185 3.26 4.91 -7.38
N THR A 186 4.36 4.72 -8.09
CA THR A 186 4.62 3.51 -8.87
C THR A 186 6.03 2.97 -8.59
N TRP A 187 6.22 1.67 -8.78
CA TRP A 187 7.54 1.06 -8.67
C TRP A 187 8.33 1.29 -9.96
N VAL A 188 9.54 1.81 -9.83
CA VAL A 188 10.42 2.13 -10.96
C VAL A 188 11.74 1.40 -10.81
N CYS A 189 12.21 0.76 -11.88
CA CYS A 189 13.53 0.16 -11.93
C CYS A 189 14.60 1.25 -12.02
N LYS A 190 15.52 1.31 -11.04
CA LYS A 190 16.63 2.29 -11.01
C LYS A 190 17.57 2.21 -12.24
N ILE A 191 17.58 1.05 -12.91
CA ILE A 191 18.52 0.78 -14.01
C ILE A 191 17.91 1.15 -15.37
N THR A 192 16.62 0.80 -15.57
CA THR A 192 15.96 0.97 -16.88
C THR A 192 14.91 2.06 -16.90
N ASN A 193 14.60 2.67 -15.75
CA ASN A 193 13.50 3.62 -15.55
C ASN A 193 12.10 3.08 -15.94
N GLN A 194 11.97 1.76 -16.17
CA GLN A 194 10.67 1.14 -16.44
C GLN A 194 9.84 1.10 -15.17
N SER A 195 8.58 1.51 -15.30
CA SER A 195 7.60 1.44 -14.22
C SER A 195 6.86 0.10 -14.20
N GLN A 196 6.43 -0.31 -13.00
CA GLN A 196 5.54 -1.44 -12.78
C GLN A 196 4.64 -1.20 -11.56
N GLN A 197 3.45 -1.78 -11.59
CA GLN A 197 2.44 -1.56 -10.56
C GLN A 197 2.79 -2.22 -9.22
N GLU A 198 3.38 -3.41 -9.26
CA GLU A 198 3.72 -4.18 -8.07
C GLU A 198 5.23 -4.36 -7.94
N TRP A 199 5.70 -4.36 -6.69
CA TRP A 199 7.08 -4.72 -6.39
C TRP A 199 7.32 -6.21 -6.56
N ASN A 200 8.45 -6.55 -7.16
CA ASN A 200 9.00 -7.89 -7.23
C ASN A 200 10.50 -7.86 -6.94
N SER A 201 11.07 -8.98 -6.53
CA SER A 201 12.52 -9.12 -6.30
C SER A 201 13.35 -8.86 -7.57
N LEU A 202 12.78 -9.20 -8.72
CA LEU A 202 13.28 -8.87 -10.06
C LEU A 202 12.35 -7.84 -10.71
N SER A 203 12.92 -6.82 -11.34
CA SER A 203 12.15 -5.93 -12.21
C SER A 203 11.70 -6.68 -13.47
N LYS A 204 10.77 -6.12 -14.23
CA LYS A 204 10.36 -6.66 -15.55
C LYS A 204 11.54 -6.87 -16.49
N SER A 205 12.61 -6.09 -16.33
CA SER A 205 13.85 -6.18 -17.11
C SER A 205 14.87 -7.17 -16.51
N GLY A 206 14.50 -7.95 -15.47
CA GLY A 206 15.35 -8.99 -14.88
C GLY A 206 16.37 -8.51 -13.84
N TYR A 207 16.40 -7.23 -13.47
CA TYR A 207 17.35 -6.70 -12.49
C TYR A 207 16.88 -6.94 -11.06
N PHE A 208 17.75 -7.59 -10.26
CA PHE A 208 17.50 -7.91 -8.86
C PHE A 208 17.60 -6.67 -7.96
N ASN A 209 16.68 -6.53 -7.00
CA ASN A 209 16.63 -5.44 -6.00
C ASN A 209 16.75 -4.03 -6.62
N SER A 210 16.20 -3.85 -7.80
CA SER A 210 16.33 -2.60 -8.56
C SER A 210 15.10 -1.69 -8.47
N LEU A 211 14.01 -2.15 -7.86
CA LEU A 211 12.76 -1.40 -7.79
C LEU A 211 12.72 -0.47 -6.58
N VAL A 212 12.40 0.79 -6.86
CA VAL A 212 12.12 1.83 -5.86
C VAL A 212 10.73 2.40 -6.08
N LEU A 213 10.08 2.79 -4.99
CA LEU A 213 8.83 3.52 -5.07
C LEU A 213 9.14 4.96 -5.48
N SER A 214 8.60 5.37 -6.62
CA SER A 214 8.71 6.74 -7.12
C SER A 214 7.36 7.42 -6.98
N LYS A 215 7.36 8.61 -6.39
CA LYS A 215 6.19 9.49 -6.46
C LYS A 215 5.99 9.85 -7.92
N ALA A 216 4.76 9.74 -8.38
CA ALA A 216 4.44 10.15 -9.72
C ALA A 216 4.65 11.66 -9.84
N THR A 217 5.77 12.02 -10.42
CA THR A 217 5.95 13.32 -11.04
C THR A 217 5.20 13.29 -12.37
N MET A 218 4.59 14.41 -12.77
CA MET A 218 4.12 14.55 -14.16
C MET A 218 5.26 14.04 -15.05
N LEU A 219 4.99 12.99 -15.82
CA LEU A 219 5.88 12.62 -16.91
C LEU A 219 5.97 13.85 -17.80
N ASN A 220 7.07 14.59 -17.67
CA ASN A 220 7.37 15.65 -18.60
C ASN A 220 7.41 15.00 -20.00
N ASN A 221 6.39 15.27 -20.82
CA ASN A 221 6.33 14.92 -22.23
C ASN A 221 7.43 15.66 -23.05
N ASN A 222 8.56 15.97 -22.45
CA ASN A 222 9.66 16.71 -23.05
C ASN A 222 10.88 15.84 -23.39
N LEU A 223 10.66 14.57 -23.75
CA LEU A 223 11.71 13.74 -24.36
C LEU A 223 11.26 13.25 -25.73
N ILE A 224 10.76 14.16 -26.58
CA ILE A 224 10.81 14.00 -28.04
C ILE A 224 11.49 15.25 -28.59
N LYS A 225 12.79 15.17 -28.72
CA LYS A 225 13.57 15.87 -29.72
C LYS A 225 14.63 14.93 -30.26
#